data_993b926c556753df1be60a6993865276
#
_entry.id   993b926c556753df1be60a6993865276
#
_cell.length_a   1.000
_cell.length_b   1.000
_cell.length_c   1.000
_cell.angle_alpha   90.00
_cell.angle_beta   90.00
_cell.angle_gamma   90.00
#
_symmetry.space_group_name_H-M   'P 1'
#
loop_
_entity.id
_entity.type
_entity.pdbx_description
1 polymer ?
#
loop_
_entity_poly.entity_id
_entity_poly.type
_entity_poly.pdbx_seq_one_letter_code
_entity_poly.pdbx_strand_id
1 'polypeptide(L)'
;MVPAATPVATLLGVQITIQYFEGCPNWEVADERVRLALAHLGMGATDVTRELIDTPEKAVAAGFHGSPTILVNGRDPFADRGSPVGLSCRLFTTPHGLAGSPTVDQLMHAIESAGSRSSTGGA
;
A
#
# COMPACT_ATOMS: atom_id res chain seq x y z
N MET A 1 -30.87 9.34 1.18
CA MET A 1 -30.20 9.11 1.07
C MET A 1 -29.22 9.18 0.90
N VAL A 2 -28.93 8.65 0.71
CA VAL A 2 -27.92 8.62 0.40
C VAL A 2 -26.98 9.63 0.65
N PRO A 3 -27.12 10.75 0.92
CA PRO A 3 -26.13 11.72 1.14
C PRO A 3 -25.17 11.33 2.21
N ALA A 4 -25.60 10.60 3.13
CA ALA A 4 -24.70 10.12 4.12
C ALA A 4 -23.67 9.20 3.54
N ALA A 5 -23.99 8.63 2.43
CA ALA A 5 -23.08 7.74 1.77
C ALA A 5 -21.89 8.48 1.16
N THR A 6 -22.01 9.76 0.91
CA THR A 6 -20.95 10.50 0.30
C THR A 6 -19.68 10.52 1.10
N PRO A 7 -19.68 10.86 2.38
CA PRO A 7 -18.45 10.78 3.16
C PRO A 7 -17.92 9.35 3.26
N VAL A 8 -18.83 8.42 3.38
CA VAL A 8 -18.44 7.02 3.43
C VAL A 8 -17.80 6.62 2.12
N ALA A 9 -18.36 7.07 1.03
CA ALA A 9 -17.81 6.75 -0.27
C ALA A 9 -16.40 7.31 -0.42
N THR A 10 -16.13 8.47 0.16
CA THR A 10 -14.79 9.03 0.11
C THR A 10 -13.79 8.12 0.80
N LEU A 11 -14.14 7.61 1.97
CA LEU A 11 -13.28 6.69 2.69
C LEU A 11 -13.16 5.38 1.94
N LEU A 12 -14.26 4.90 1.38
CA LEU A 12 -14.25 3.67 0.62
C LEU A 12 -13.53 3.82 -0.72
N GLY A 13 -13.24 5.07 -1.09
CA GLY A 13 -12.49 5.33 -2.30
C GLY A 13 -11.04 4.97 -2.23
N VAL A 14 -10.53 4.62 -1.06
CA VAL A 14 -9.14 4.22 -0.93
C VAL A 14 -8.96 2.86 -1.59
N GLN A 15 -7.98 2.79 -2.48
CA GLN A 15 -7.64 1.55 -3.17
C GLN A 15 -6.25 1.11 -2.74
N ILE A 16 -6.15 -0.15 -2.34
CA ILE A 16 -4.88 -0.71 -1.87
C ILE A 16 -4.46 -1.80 -2.84
N THR A 17 -3.22 -1.72 -3.31
CA THR A 17 -2.64 -2.75 -4.15
C THR A 17 -1.30 -3.16 -3.55
N ILE A 18 -1.07 -4.47 -3.44
CA ILE A 18 0.21 -5.00 -3.02
C ILE A 18 0.84 -5.66 -4.23
N GLN A 19 1.95 -5.09 -4.70
CA GLN A 19 2.72 -5.66 -5.78
C GLN A 19 3.82 -6.53 -5.18
N TYR A 20 3.98 -7.74 -5.70
CA TYR A 20 4.87 -8.70 -5.08
C TYR A 20 5.41 -9.68 -6.12
N PHE A 21 6.49 -10.38 -5.75
CA PHE A 21 6.87 -11.59 -6.47
C PHE A 21 7.05 -12.72 -5.45
N GLU A 22 6.85 -13.95 -5.92
CA GLU A 22 6.71 -15.07 -4.99
C GLU A 22 8.02 -15.47 -4.30
N GLY A 23 9.14 -15.06 -4.85
CA GLY A 23 10.43 -15.35 -4.23
C GLY A 23 10.70 -14.59 -2.94
N CYS A 24 9.84 -13.66 -2.56
CA CYS A 24 10.04 -12.86 -1.36
C CYS A 24 8.84 -13.06 -0.42
N PRO A 25 9.02 -13.75 0.72
CA PRO A 25 7.90 -14.02 1.62
C PRO A 25 7.40 -12.81 2.38
N ASN A 26 8.11 -11.71 2.35
CA ASN A 26 7.74 -10.52 3.12
C ASN A 26 6.41 -9.92 2.68
N TRP A 27 5.95 -10.24 1.47
CA TRP A 27 4.68 -9.68 1.00
C TRP A 27 3.50 -10.21 1.80
N GLU A 28 3.61 -11.43 2.33
CA GLU A 28 2.54 -11.99 3.15
C GLU A 28 2.42 -11.25 4.47
N VAL A 29 3.54 -10.87 5.05
CA VAL A 29 3.54 -10.05 6.26
C VAL A 29 2.92 -8.69 5.98
N ALA A 30 3.29 -8.08 4.85
CA ALA A 30 2.73 -6.79 4.48
C ALA A 30 1.22 -6.88 4.26
N ASP A 31 0.77 -7.95 3.61
CA ASP A 31 -0.65 -8.17 3.37
C ASP A 31 -1.42 -8.23 4.68
N GLU A 32 -0.90 -8.98 5.64
CA GLU A 32 -1.54 -9.08 6.95
C GLU A 32 -1.57 -7.73 7.65
N ARG A 33 -0.46 -7.01 7.61
CA ARG A 33 -0.38 -5.71 8.28
C ARG A 33 -1.29 -4.66 7.64
N VAL A 34 -1.44 -4.70 6.32
CA VAL A 34 -2.38 -3.83 5.63
C VAL A 34 -3.80 -4.10 6.11
N ARG A 35 -4.16 -5.37 6.24
CA ARG A 35 -5.49 -5.72 6.71
C ARG A 35 -5.71 -5.27 8.13
N LEU A 36 -4.71 -5.42 8.99
CA LEU A 36 -4.81 -4.94 10.37
C LEU A 36 -4.97 -3.42 10.40
N ALA A 37 -4.20 -2.71 9.59
CA ALA A 37 -4.31 -1.26 9.53
C ALA A 37 -5.70 -0.83 9.09
N LEU A 38 -6.24 -1.47 8.07
CA LEU A 38 -7.60 -1.17 7.61
C LEU A 38 -8.63 -1.44 8.69
N ALA A 39 -8.48 -2.55 9.41
CA ALA A 39 -9.40 -2.89 10.49
C ALA A 39 -9.35 -1.83 11.59
N HIS A 40 -8.15 -1.40 11.97
CA HIS A 40 -8.01 -0.37 12.99
C HIS A 40 -8.63 0.96 12.58
N LEU A 41 -8.66 1.23 11.28
CA LEU A 41 -9.23 2.47 10.77
C LEU A 41 -10.72 2.37 10.49
N GLY A 42 -11.34 1.23 10.81
CA GLY A 42 -12.73 1.02 10.52
C GLY A 42 -13.02 0.79 9.04
N MET A 43 -12.02 0.40 8.29
CA MET A 43 -12.10 0.21 6.84
C MET A 43 -11.91 -1.25 6.45
N GLY A 44 -12.31 -2.16 7.32
CA GLY A 44 -12.04 -3.58 7.10
C GLY A 44 -12.71 -4.18 5.88
N ALA A 45 -13.71 -3.50 5.31
CA ALA A 45 -14.35 -3.99 4.10
C ALA A 45 -13.63 -3.59 2.82
N THR A 46 -12.53 -2.84 2.93
CA THR A 46 -11.76 -2.41 1.77
C THR A 46 -11.09 -3.62 1.13
N ASP A 47 -11.24 -3.76 -0.18
CA ASP A 47 -10.56 -4.83 -0.90
C ASP A 47 -9.09 -4.49 -1.08
N VAL A 48 -8.25 -5.51 -0.93
CA VAL A 48 -6.82 -5.39 -1.18
C VAL A 48 -6.51 -6.18 -2.43
N THR A 49 -6.04 -5.50 -3.46
CA THR A 49 -5.66 -6.13 -4.72
C THR A 49 -4.22 -6.61 -4.61
N ARG A 50 -3.95 -7.81 -5.09
CA ARG A 50 -2.59 -8.34 -5.16
C ARG A 50 -2.19 -8.45 -6.62
N GLU A 51 -1.04 -7.91 -6.92
CA GLU A 51 -0.54 -7.89 -8.30
C GLU A 51 0.82 -8.59 -8.35
N LEU A 52 0.88 -9.68 -9.08
CA LEU A 52 2.12 -10.44 -9.23
C LEU A 52 3.01 -9.78 -10.26
N ILE A 53 4.22 -9.46 -9.84
CA ILE A 53 5.25 -8.91 -10.73
C ILE A 53 6.31 -10.00 -10.87
N ASP A 54 6.22 -10.77 -11.93
CA ASP A 54 7.03 -11.98 -12.06
C ASP A 54 8.07 -11.93 -13.19
N THR A 55 8.19 -10.80 -13.88
CA THR A 55 9.22 -10.64 -14.90
C THR A 55 9.86 -9.27 -14.79
N PRO A 56 11.13 -9.13 -15.24
CA PRO A 56 11.75 -7.82 -15.26
C PRO A 56 10.99 -6.79 -16.09
N GLU A 57 10.35 -7.25 -17.17
CA GLU A 57 9.56 -6.36 -18.02
C GLU A 57 8.38 -5.79 -17.27
N LYS A 58 7.69 -6.64 -16.50
CA LYS A 58 6.59 -6.16 -15.67
C LYS A 58 7.07 -5.21 -14.58
N ALA A 59 8.24 -5.47 -14.02
CA ALA A 59 8.80 -4.60 -13.00
C ALA A 59 9.06 -3.21 -13.56
N VAL A 60 9.62 -3.13 -14.75
CA VAL A 60 9.87 -1.84 -15.39
C VAL A 60 8.55 -1.14 -15.71
N ALA A 61 7.60 -1.86 -16.29
CA ALA A 61 6.32 -1.28 -16.67
C ALA A 61 5.55 -0.74 -15.47
N ALA A 62 5.66 -1.40 -14.32
CA ALA A 62 4.96 -0.99 -13.11
C ALA A 62 5.75 -0.01 -12.25
N GLY A 63 7.02 0.24 -12.57
CA GLY A 63 7.88 1.02 -11.69
C GLY A 63 8.09 0.32 -10.36
N PHE A 64 8.27 -0.98 -10.38
CA PHE A 64 8.28 -1.81 -9.19
C PHE A 64 9.64 -1.77 -8.51
N HIS A 65 9.68 -1.28 -7.29
CA HIS A 65 10.92 -1.10 -6.54
C HIS A 65 11.20 -2.21 -5.54
N GLY A 66 10.63 -3.36 -5.76
CA GLY A 66 10.87 -4.51 -4.90
C GLY A 66 9.62 -4.97 -4.19
N SER A 67 9.65 -6.20 -3.71
CA SER A 67 8.52 -6.84 -3.07
C SER A 67 8.65 -6.73 -1.55
N PRO A 68 7.61 -6.34 -0.85
CA PRO A 68 6.33 -5.86 -1.37
C PRO A 68 6.34 -4.36 -1.68
N THR A 69 5.60 -3.94 -2.67
CA THR A 69 5.31 -2.52 -2.88
C THR A 69 3.83 -2.32 -2.58
N ILE A 70 3.53 -1.39 -1.72
CA ILE A 70 2.16 -1.12 -1.30
C ILE A 70 1.74 0.19 -1.92
N LEU A 71 0.72 0.13 -2.78
CA LEU A 71 0.18 1.32 -3.43
C LEU A 71 -1.11 1.71 -2.74
N VAL A 72 -1.20 2.96 -2.35
CA VAL A 72 -2.42 3.53 -1.80
C VAL A 72 -2.90 4.56 -2.81
N ASN A 73 -4.04 4.27 -3.41
CA ASN A 73 -4.59 5.09 -4.51
C ASN A 73 -3.58 5.26 -5.65
N GLY A 74 -2.87 4.16 -5.97
CA GLY A 74 -1.92 4.16 -7.07
C GLY A 74 -0.57 4.76 -6.75
N ARG A 75 -0.34 5.21 -5.53
CA ARG A 75 0.92 5.82 -5.13
C ARG A 75 1.61 4.98 -4.07
N ASP A 76 2.93 5.00 -4.10
CA ASP A 76 3.76 4.33 -3.12
C ASP A 76 4.12 5.34 -2.02
N PRO A 77 3.46 5.24 -0.84
CA PRO A 77 3.74 6.21 0.23
C PRO A 77 5.11 6.01 0.88
N PHE A 78 5.78 4.92 0.55
CA PHE A 78 7.11 4.63 1.09
C PHE A 78 8.19 4.74 0.02
N ALA A 79 7.90 5.43 -1.06
CA ALA A 79 8.84 5.55 -2.18
C ALA A 79 10.16 6.17 -1.72
N ASP A 80 11.23 5.62 -2.23
CA ASP A 80 12.57 6.10 -1.95
C ASP A 80 13.26 6.33 -3.28
N ARG A 81 13.77 7.54 -3.49
CA ARG A 81 14.36 7.91 -4.76
C ARG A 81 15.55 7.05 -5.14
N GLY A 82 16.22 6.48 -4.16
CA GLY A 82 17.39 5.67 -4.41
C GLY A 82 17.09 4.22 -4.74
N SER A 83 15.83 3.81 -4.65
CA SER A 83 15.50 2.40 -4.84
C SER A 83 15.51 2.02 -6.31
N PRO A 84 16.24 0.97 -6.69
CA PRO A 84 16.23 0.53 -8.07
C PRO A 84 14.94 -0.22 -8.40
N VAL A 85 14.58 -0.22 -9.68
CA VAL A 85 13.48 -1.03 -10.17
C VAL A 85 14.01 -2.45 -10.40
N GLY A 86 13.27 -3.45 -9.96
CA GLY A 86 13.67 -4.83 -10.19
C GLY A 86 12.98 -5.83 -9.29
N LEU A 87 13.26 -7.10 -9.54
CA LEU A 87 12.69 -8.19 -8.77
C LEU A 87 13.60 -8.50 -7.57
N SER A 88 13.39 -7.77 -6.50
CA SER A 88 14.17 -7.97 -5.28
C SER A 88 13.26 -7.72 -4.08
N CYS A 89 13.75 -8.15 -2.91
CA CYS A 89 13.05 -7.84 -1.67
C CYS A 89 13.31 -6.38 -1.32
N ARG A 90 12.25 -5.70 -0.92
CA ARG A 90 12.34 -4.30 -0.55
C ARG A 90 12.57 -4.16 0.94
N LEU A 91 13.32 -3.16 1.33
CA LEU A 91 13.50 -2.82 2.75
C LEU A 91 12.82 -1.50 3.03
N PHE A 92 12.16 -1.45 4.16
CA PHE A 92 11.44 -0.25 4.60
C PHE A 92 12.11 0.29 5.86
N THR A 93 12.24 1.61 5.93
CA THR A 93 12.71 2.25 7.15
C THR A 93 11.56 2.31 8.14
N THR A 94 11.75 1.73 9.31
CA THR A 94 10.74 1.73 10.36
C THR A 94 11.34 2.30 11.64
N PRO A 95 10.51 2.61 12.64
CA PRO A 95 11.06 3.06 13.93
C PRO A 95 11.95 2.03 14.60
N HIS A 96 11.89 0.78 14.15
CA HIS A 96 12.71 -0.31 14.72
C HIS A 96 13.87 -0.69 13.81
N GLY A 97 14.18 0.13 12.80
CA GLY A 97 15.23 -0.16 11.83
C GLY A 97 14.67 -0.64 10.51
N LEU A 98 15.54 -1.16 9.66
CA LEU A 98 15.13 -1.66 8.35
C LEU A 98 14.38 -2.97 8.51
N ALA A 99 13.30 -3.11 7.76
CA ALA A 99 12.45 -4.30 7.83
C ALA A 99 11.87 -4.61 6.45
N GLY A 100 11.40 -5.82 6.27
CA GLY A 100 10.82 -6.26 5.01
C GLY A 100 9.41 -5.77 4.77
N SER A 101 8.81 -5.07 5.71
CA SER A 101 7.46 -4.54 5.60
C SER A 101 7.33 -3.32 6.50
N PRO A 102 6.47 -2.35 6.15
CA PRO A 102 6.18 -1.26 7.08
C PRO A 102 5.45 -1.79 8.31
N THR A 103 5.43 -0.99 9.37
CA THR A 103 4.64 -1.34 10.55
C THR A 103 3.17 -1.04 10.30
N VAL A 104 2.31 -1.61 11.15
CA VAL A 104 0.87 -1.33 11.07
C VAL A 104 0.63 0.18 11.25
N ASP A 105 1.32 0.81 12.19
CA ASP A 105 1.15 2.25 12.41
C ASP A 105 1.54 3.07 11.18
N GLN A 106 2.63 2.70 10.52
CA GLN A 106 3.03 3.39 9.29
C GLN A 106 1.98 3.24 8.22
N LEU A 107 1.40 2.05 8.11
CA LEU A 107 0.35 1.79 7.12
C LEU A 107 -0.91 2.58 7.45
N MET A 108 -1.30 2.63 8.71
CA MET A 108 -2.45 3.42 9.13
C MET A 108 -2.25 4.88 8.75
N HIS A 109 -1.09 5.41 9.05
CA HIS A 109 -0.79 6.81 8.73
C HIS A 109 -0.86 7.07 7.22
N ALA A 110 -0.30 6.17 6.43
CA ALA A 110 -0.28 6.31 4.98
C ALA A 110 -1.70 6.26 4.41
N ILE A 111 -2.52 5.35 4.92
CA ILE A 111 -3.89 5.21 4.44
C ILE A 111 -4.72 6.41 4.84
N GLU A 112 -4.57 6.88 6.08
CA GLU A 112 -5.30 8.07 6.52
C GLU A 112 -4.91 9.31 5.72
N SER A 113 -3.63 9.46 5.44
CA SER A 113 -3.14 10.60 4.67
C SER A 113 -3.70 10.58 3.26
N ALA A 114 -3.79 9.40 2.66
CA ALA A 114 -4.34 9.27 1.32
C ALA A 114 -5.84 9.57 1.31
N GLY A 115 -6.55 9.08 2.33
CA GLY A 115 -7.98 9.35 2.46
C GLY A 115 -8.26 10.84 2.66
N SER A 116 -7.48 11.47 3.53
CA SER A 116 -7.62 12.91 3.75
C SER A 116 -7.32 13.70 2.49
N ARG A 117 -6.29 13.27 1.78
CA ARG A 117 -5.91 13.94 0.55
C ARG A 117 -6.98 13.79 -0.52
N SER A 118 -7.61 12.61 -0.58
CA SER A 118 -8.70 12.39 -1.51
C SER A 118 -9.88 13.30 -1.20
N SER A 119 -10.21 13.43 0.08
CA SER A 119 -11.28 14.34 0.49
C SER A 119 -10.97 15.78 0.12
N THR A 120 -9.73 16.18 0.35
CA THR A 120 -9.30 17.54 0.07
C THR A 120 -9.13 17.73 -1.42
N GLY A 121 -8.65 16.72 -2.09
CA GLY A 121 -8.43 16.81 -3.52
C GLY A 121 -9.69 17.03 -4.29
N GLY A 122 -10.82 16.62 -3.73
CA GLY A 122 -12.09 16.90 -4.35
C GLY A 122 -12.44 18.37 -4.30
N ALA A 123 -11.78 19.07 -3.45
CA ALA A 123 -12.00 20.50 -3.36
C ALA A 123 -11.09 21.17 -4.38
#